data_fe38c429393c9672d93683f21b661ed7
#
_entry.id   fe38c429393c9672d93683f21b661ed7
#
_cell.length_a   1.000
_cell.length_b   1.000
_cell.length_c   1.000
_cell.angle_alpha   90.00
_cell.angle_beta   90.00
_cell.angle_gamma   90.00
#
_symmetry.space_group_name_H-M   'P 1'
#
loop_
_entity.id
_entity.type
_entity.pdbx_description
1 polymer ?
#
loop_
_entity_poly.entity_id
_entity_poly.type
_entity_poly.pdbx_seq_one_letter_code
_entity_poly.pdbx_strand_id
1 'polypeptide(L)'
;MQANFPLPPGSVLGLLGGGQLGRMFAQAAASMGYKVKVLEKGECPASEVSAYHIDAAYTDKKAIEELRQTTAAVNTELENVPAEVLSALAA
;
A
#
# COMPACT_ATOMS: atom_id res chain seq x y z
N MET A 1 -1.43 -10.82 -0.63
CA MET A 1 -2.47 -9.98 -0.04
C MET A 1 -3.25 -10.75 1.00
N GLN A 2 -3.44 -10.17 2.16
CA GLN A 2 -4.02 -10.84 3.32
C GLN A 2 -5.32 -10.13 3.70
N ALA A 3 -6.43 -10.52 3.10
CA ALA A 3 -7.68 -9.85 3.39
C ALA A 3 -8.85 -10.81 3.30
N ASN A 4 -9.83 -10.60 4.15
CA ASN A 4 -11.14 -11.23 4.07
C ASN A 4 -12.07 -10.25 3.38
N PHE A 5 -12.49 -10.54 2.17
CA PHE A 5 -13.43 -9.70 1.46
C PHE A 5 -14.85 -10.22 1.63
N PRO A 6 -15.82 -9.29 1.63
CA PRO A 6 -15.66 -7.85 1.45
C PRO A 6 -15.21 -7.15 2.72
N LEU A 7 -14.42 -6.11 2.57
CA LEU A 7 -14.03 -5.24 3.66
C LEU A 7 -15.05 -4.10 3.82
N PRO A 8 -15.26 -3.60 5.05
CA PRO A 8 -16.17 -2.48 5.26
C PRO A 8 -15.74 -1.23 4.49
N PRO A 9 -16.68 -0.41 4.01
CA PRO A 9 -16.32 0.89 3.42
C PRO A 9 -15.52 1.73 4.40
N GLY A 10 -14.55 2.47 3.88
CA GLY A 10 -13.66 3.27 4.71
C GLY A 10 -12.43 2.54 5.19
N SER A 11 -12.33 1.22 4.97
CA SER A 11 -11.12 0.47 5.30
C SER A 11 -9.91 1.04 4.55
N VAL A 12 -8.75 0.98 5.21
CA VAL A 12 -7.50 1.47 4.62
C VAL A 12 -6.76 0.30 4.02
N LEU A 13 -6.48 0.39 2.73
CA LEU A 13 -5.71 -0.62 2.01
C LEU A 13 -4.28 -0.14 1.85
N GLY A 14 -3.32 -1.01 2.13
CA GLY A 14 -1.91 -0.71 1.95
C GLY A 14 -1.47 -0.96 0.51
N LEU A 15 -0.58 -0.12 0.01
CA LEU A 15 -0.02 -0.25 -1.32
C LEU A 15 1.49 -0.12 -1.22
N LEU A 16 2.22 -1.15 -1.61
CA LEU A 16 3.66 -1.12 -1.69
C LEU A 16 4.03 -0.87 -3.14
N GLY A 17 4.60 0.30 -3.41
CA GLY A 17 4.92 0.72 -4.76
C GLY A 17 3.94 1.77 -5.28
N GLY A 18 4.50 2.87 -5.82
CA GLY A 18 3.72 4.05 -6.14
C GLY A 18 3.68 4.42 -7.62
N GLY A 19 4.01 3.51 -8.54
CA GLY A 19 4.00 3.80 -9.97
C GLY A 19 2.59 3.92 -10.56
N GLN A 20 2.50 3.85 -11.87
CA GLN A 20 1.21 4.04 -12.55
C GLN A 20 0.20 2.95 -12.21
N LEU A 21 0.63 1.70 -12.07
CA LEU A 21 -0.28 0.63 -11.66
C LEU A 21 -0.79 0.88 -10.24
N GLY A 22 0.08 1.36 -9.35
CA GLY A 22 -0.34 1.73 -8.00
C GLY A 22 -1.33 2.87 -8.01
N ARG A 23 -1.14 3.85 -8.89
CA ARG A 23 -2.10 4.96 -9.06
C ARG A 23 -3.47 4.42 -9.49
N MET A 24 -3.50 3.51 -10.46
CA MET A 24 -4.75 2.91 -10.92
C MET A 24 -5.43 2.13 -9.81
N PHE A 25 -4.66 1.38 -9.02
CA PHE A 25 -5.19 0.68 -7.86
C PHE A 25 -5.83 1.65 -6.86
N ALA A 26 -5.12 2.73 -6.53
CA ALA A 26 -5.61 3.71 -5.56
C ALA A 26 -6.89 4.40 -6.03
N GLN A 27 -6.96 4.72 -7.33
CA GLN A 27 -8.17 5.33 -7.91
C GLN A 27 -9.34 4.35 -7.87
N ALA A 28 -9.11 3.09 -8.21
CA ALA A 28 -10.16 2.07 -8.18
C ALA A 28 -10.66 1.85 -6.75
N ALA A 29 -9.74 1.77 -5.79
CA ALA A 29 -10.09 1.59 -4.38
C ALA A 29 -10.93 2.76 -3.87
N ALA A 30 -10.53 3.99 -4.21
CA ALA A 30 -11.28 5.18 -3.81
C ALA A 30 -12.69 5.18 -4.36
N SER A 31 -12.87 4.75 -5.60
CA SER A 31 -14.19 4.68 -6.22
C SER A 31 -15.11 3.66 -5.55
N MET A 32 -14.52 2.67 -4.85
CA MET A 32 -15.26 1.67 -4.09
C MET A 32 -15.43 2.02 -2.61
N GLY A 33 -15.01 3.22 -2.22
CA GLY A 33 -15.17 3.67 -0.85
C GLY A 33 -14.02 3.33 0.09
N TYR A 34 -12.90 2.85 -0.43
CA TYR A 34 -11.73 2.53 0.38
C TYR A 34 -10.71 3.67 0.35
N LYS A 35 -9.87 3.71 1.36
CA LYS A 35 -8.72 4.63 1.40
C LYS A 35 -7.45 3.85 1.15
N VAL A 36 -6.45 4.48 0.55
CA VAL A 36 -5.18 3.83 0.27
C VAL A 36 -4.06 4.53 1.02
N LYS A 37 -3.21 3.75 1.65
CA LYS A 37 -1.97 4.20 2.27
C LYS A 37 -0.83 3.61 1.45
N VAL A 38 -0.11 4.47 0.72
CA VAL A 38 0.98 4.03 -0.16
C VAL A 38 2.32 4.19 0.55
N LEU A 39 3.18 3.21 0.39
CA LEU A 39 4.57 3.28 0.84
C LEU A 39 5.48 3.35 -0.38
N GLU A 40 6.12 4.47 -0.56
CA GLU A 40 7.05 4.73 -1.66
C GLU A 40 7.91 5.92 -1.28
N LYS A 41 9.18 5.88 -1.56
CA LYS A 41 10.05 7.00 -1.27
C LYS A 41 9.83 8.13 -2.27
N GLY A 42 9.61 9.34 -1.76
CA GLY A 42 9.38 10.51 -2.58
C GLY A 42 7.99 10.60 -3.16
N GLU A 43 7.72 11.67 -3.89
CA GLU A 43 6.46 11.83 -4.59
C GLU A 43 6.37 10.81 -5.73
N CYS A 44 5.18 10.29 -5.95
CA CYS A 44 4.97 9.26 -6.95
C CYS A 44 3.55 9.34 -7.48
N PRO A 45 3.26 8.73 -8.65
CA PRO A 45 1.91 8.80 -9.22
C PRO A 45 0.81 8.35 -8.25
N ALA A 46 1.04 7.29 -7.48
CA ALA A 46 0.03 6.81 -6.54
C ALA A 46 -0.17 7.75 -5.35
N SER A 47 0.87 8.47 -4.91
CA SER A 47 0.73 9.35 -3.74
C SER A 47 -0.21 10.52 -4.01
N GLU A 48 -0.35 10.93 -5.26
CA GLU A 48 -1.24 12.03 -5.63
C GLU A 48 -2.72 11.69 -5.43
N VAL A 49 -3.06 10.41 -5.46
CA VAL A 49 -4.44 9.94 -5.39
C VAL A 49 -4.72 9.07 -4.17
N SER A 50 -3.73 8.90 -3.29
CA SER A 50 -3.86 8.11 -2.06
C SER A 50 -4.18 9.02 -0.89
N ALA A 51 -4.95 8.48 0.08
CA ALA A 51 -5.30 9.24 1.27
C ALA A 51 -4.09 9.46 2.18
N TYR A 52 -3.16 8.51 2.21
CA TYR A 52 -1.97 8.56 3.08
C TYR A 52 -0.75 8.13 2.31
N HIS A 53 0.39 8.72 2.65
CA HIS A 53 1.66 8.40 2.01
C HIS A 53 2.75 8.22 3.08
N ILE A 54 3.33 7.04 3.13
CA ILE A 54 4.52 6.78 3.94
C ILE A 54 5.72 6.99 3.04
N ASP A 55 6.43 8.10 3.24
CA ASP A 55 7.60 8.45 2.43
C ASP A 55 8.83 7.77 3.03
N ALA A 56 9.07 6.55 2.59
CA ALA A 56 10.17 5.75 3.11
C ALA A 56 10.60 4.70 2.08
N ALA A 57 11.83 4.22 2.24
CA ALA A 57 12.35 3.15 1.39
C ALA A 57 11.73 1.81 1.78
N TYR A 58 11.68 0.87 0.84
CA TYR A 58 11.15 -0.47 1.10
C TYR A 58 11.99 -1.25 2.12
N THR A 59 13.22 -0.84 2.35
CA THR A 59 14.10 -1.46 3.33
C THR A 59 13.91 -0.89 4.74
N ASP A 60 13.08 0.12 4.90
CA ASP A 60 12.78 0.71 6.21
C ASP A 60 11.81 -0.19 6.96
N LYS A 61 12.32 -0.97 7.91
CA LYS A 61 11.52 -1.94 8.65
C LYS A 61 10.40 -1.29 9.45
N LYS A 62 10.61 -0.09 9.99
CA LYS A 62 9.58 0.62 10.74
C LYS A 62 8.44 1.05 9.83
N ALA A 63 8.76 1.51 8.62
CA ALA A 63 7.75 1.92 7.67
C ALA A 63 6.92 0.72 7.20
N ILE A 64 7.55 -0.42 6.92
CA ILE A 64 6.86 -1.65 6.55
C ILE A 64 5.93 -2.09 7.68
N GLU A 65 6.40 -2.06 8.92
CA GLU A 65 5.58 -2.44 10.07
C GLU A 65 4.40 -1.49 10.25
N GLU A 66 4.62 -0.20 10.06
CA GLU A 66 3.53 0.77 10.11
C GLU A 66 2.48 0.47 9.05
N LEU A 67 2.92 0.20 7.81
CA LEU A 67 1.99 -0.13 6.74
C LEU A 67 1.18 -1.37 7.10
N ARG A 68 1.84 -2.42 7.57
CA ARG A 68 1.19 -3.67 7.93
C ARG A 68 0.17 -3.50 9.06
N GLN A 69 0.53 -2.73 10.09
CA GLN A 69 -0.32 -2.57 11.27
C GLN A 69 -1.49 -1.62 11.07
N THR A 70 -1.38 -0.71 10.12
CA THR A 70 -2.38 0.34 9.94
C THR A 70 -3.27 0.14 8.73
N THR A 71 -3.17 -1.01 8.07
CA THR A 71 -3.98 -1.31 6.89
C THR A 71 -4.67 -2.66 7.05
N ALA A 72 -5.83 -2.81 6.40
CA ALA A 72 -6.59 -4.06 6.45
C ALA A 72 -6.00 -5.13 5.54
N ALA A 73 -5.34 -4.71 4.47
CA ALA A 73 -4.70 -5.61 3.51
C ALA A 73 -3.62 -4.82 2.77
N VAL A 74 -2.60 -5.50 2.25
CA VAL A 74 -1.53 -4.86 1.50
C VAL A 74 -1.43 -5.48 0.11
N ASN A 75 -1.37 -4.62 -0.91
CA ASN A 75 -1.15 -5.02 -2.29
C ASN A 75 0.21 -4.50 -2.75
N THR A 76 0.94 -5.28 -3.52
CA THR A 76 2.24 -4.88 -4.06
C THR A 76 2.11 -4.69 -5.57
N GLU A 77 2.58 -3.52 -6.04
CA GLU A 77 2.50 -3.15 -7.46
C GLU A 77 3.89 -3.00 -8.09
N LEU A 78 4.92 -3.55 -7.44
CA LEU A 78 6.28 -3.52 -7.94
C LEU A 78 6.75 -4.91 -8.30
N GLU A 79 7.42 -5.04 -9.45
CA GLU A 79 7.98 -6.30 -9.89
C GLU A 79 9.23 -6.70 -9.11
N ASN A 80 9.95 -5.74 -8.56
CA ASN A 80 11.25 -5.96 -7.94
C ASN A 80 11.27 -5.68 -6.44
N VAL A 81 10.19 -6.00 -5.74
CA VAL A 81 10.16 -5.88 -4.28
C VAL A 81 11.05 -6.96 -3.68
N PRO A 82 12.01 -6.60 -2.81
CA PRO A 82 12.88 -7.61 -2.20
C PRO A 82 12.08 -8.67 -1.43
N ALA A 83 12.56 -9.91 -1.47
CA ALA A 83 11.87 -11.03 -0.85
C ALA A 83 11.68 -10.84 0.67
N GLU A 84 12.66 -10.25 1.35
CA GLU A 84 12.53 -9.98 2.78
C GLU A 84 11.43 -8.98 3.10
N VAL A 85 11.12 -8.07 2.18
CA VAL A 85 10.01 -7.13 2.36
C VAL A 85 8.69 -7.87 2.26
N LEU A 86 8.56 -8.75 1.27
CA LEU A 86 7.35 -9.56 1.11
C LEU A 86 7.13 -10.47 2.31
N SER A 87 8.21 -11.04 2.85
CA SER A 87 8.13 -11.88 4.06
C SER A 87 7.65 -11.07 5.26
N ALA A 88 8.14 -9.85 5.42
CA ALA A 88 7.72 -8.98 6.52
C ALA A 88 6.23 -8.64 6.44
N LEU A 89 5.70 -8.43 5.23
CA LEU A 89 4.29 -8.13 5.05
C LEU A 89 3.39 -9.34 5.30
N ALA A 90 3.90 -10.54 5.06
CA ALA A 90 3.13 -11.77 5.24
C ALA A 90 3.14 -12.28 6.69
N ALA A 91 4.03 -11.77 7.51
CA ALA A 91 4.21 -12.25 8.89
C ALA A 91 3.04 -11.93 9.83
#